data_81c28faadbc641a1a33a527b4bc5c486
#
_entry.id   81c28faadbc641a1a33a527b4bc5c486
#
_cell.length_a   1.000
_cell.length_b   1.000
_cell.length_c   1.000
_cell.angle_alpha   90.00
_cell.angle_beta   90.00
_cell.angle_gamma   90.00
#
_symmetry.space_group_name_H-M   'P 1'
#
loop_
_entity.id
_entity.type
_entity.pdbx_description
1 polymer ?
#
loop_
_entity_poly.entity_id
_entity_poly.type
_entity_poly.pdbx_seq_one_letter_code
_entity_poly.pdbx_strand_id
1 'polypeptide(L)'
;GDGVNALYRLICKKMKKKPVQIPDRIADRLVYLKYVILVVFVILLPAFVTNSLGMGDPFFCKYICPQGVLEGAIPLSLANSGIRAALGHLFTFKFTILALFIILSILFYRPFCKWICPLGAIYSLFNKVSFLKIQVDHEKCVGCQKCSRVCKMDVNVVDTPNHPECIRCGECMKACPTDAICYHYGFSNKK
;
A
#
# COMPACT_ATOMS: atom_id res chain seq x y z
N GLY A 1 6.38 -3.75 -6.93
CA GLY A 1 5.47 -2.64 -7.21
C GLY A 1 6.19 -1.39 -7.68
N ASP A 2 7.25 -0.96 -6.99
CA ASP A 2 7.91 0.32 -7.25
C ASP A 2 8.59 0.36 -8.62
N GLY A 3 9.30 -0.70 -9.01
CA GLY A 3 9.99 -0.78 -10.30
C GLY A 3 9.01 -0.75 -11.48
N VAL A 4 7.91 -1.48 -11.38
CA VAL A 4 6.87 -1.52 -12.43
C VAL A 4 6.19 -0.17 -12.60
N ASN A 5 5.84 0.49 -11.48
CA ASN A 5 5.24 1.81 -11.51
C ASN A 5 6.23 2.90 -11.99
N ALA A 6 7.51 2.78 -11.62
CA ALA A 6 8.56 3.67 -12.14
C ALA A 6 8.71 3.55 -13.65
N LEU A 7 8.72 2.32 -14.17
CA LEU A 7 8.76 2.07 -15.62
C LEU A 7 7.55 2.66 -16.33
N TYR A 8 6.34 2.45 -15.79
CA TYR A 8 5.11 3.06 -16.33
C TYR A 8 5.18 4.58 -16.37
N ARG A 9 5.64 5.23 -15.29
CA ARG A 9 5.80 6.69 -15.23
C ARG A 9 6.83 7.21 -16.24
N LEU A 10 7.92 6.48 -16.45
CA LEU A 10 8.90 6.81 -17.50
C LEU A 10 8.29 6.72 -18.90
N ILE A 11 7.50 5.67 -19.18
CA ILE A 11 6.78 5.51 -20.44
C ILE A 11 5.77 6.64 -20.64
N CYS A 12 4.97 6.96 -19.60
CA CYS A 12 4.02 8.08 -19.65
C CYS A 12 4.71 9.42 -19.90
N LYS A 13 5.87 9.65 -19.26
CA LYS A 13 6.68 10.85 -19.49
C LYS A 13 7.19 10.92 -20.93
N LYS A 14 7.67 9.79 -21.48
CA LYS A 14 8.12 9.70 -22.89
C LYS A 14 6.97 9.94 -23.87
N MET A 15 5.76 9.44 -23.56
CA MET A 15 4.57 9.60 -24.39
C MET A 15 3.80 10.91 -24.12
N LYS A 16 4.28 11.80 -23.24
CA LYS A 16 3.60 13.05 -22.82
C LYS A 16 2.17 12.83 -22.29
N LYS A 17 1.84 11.62 -21.80
CA LYS A 17 0.55 11.33 -21.19
C LYS A 17 0.63 11.53 -19.68
N LYS A 18 -0.44 12.10 -19.10
CA LYS A 18 -0.56 12.20 -17.64
C LYS A 18 -0.84 10.81 -17.05
N PRO A 19 -0.20 10.43 -15.94
CA PRO A 19 -0.55 9.18 -15.24
C PRO A 19 -2.00 9.26 -14.77
N VAL A 20 -2.67 8.11 -14.72
CA VAL A 20 -4.04 7.99 -14.22
C VAL A 20 -4.07 8.37 -12.74
N GLN A 21 -4.92 9.32 -12.38
CA GLN A 21 -5.16 9.71 -10.98
C GLN A 21 -6.61 9.40 -10.63
N ILE A 22 -6.81 8.79 -9.47
CA ILE A 22 -8.15 8.55 -8.92
C ILE A 22 -8.62 9.85 -8.26
N PRO A 23 -9.89 10.25 -8.41
CA PRO A 23 -10.46 11.35 -7.64
C PRO A 23 -10.26 11.14 -6.14
N ASP A 24 -9.85 12.17 -5.41
CA ASP A 24 -9.48 12.09 -3.99
C ASP A 24 -10.61 11.48 -3.14
N ARG A 25 -11.86 11.81 -3.43
CA ARG A 25 -13.04 11.25 -2.73
C ARG A 25 -13.14 9.72 -2.80
N ILE A 26 -12.74 9.12 -3.93
CA ILE A 26 -12.78 7.65 -4.12
C ILE A 26 -11.54 7.03 -3.45
N ALA A 27 -10.40 7.68 -3.60
CA ALA A 27 -9.15 7.23 -3.00
C ALA A 27 -9.25 7.15 -1.47
N ASP A 28 -9.84 8.17 -0.85
CA ASP A 28 -10.05 8.23 0.61
C ASP A 28 -10.99 7.11 1.11
N ARG A 29 -12.08 6.84 0.38
CA ARG A 29 -12.99 5.75 0.74
C ARG A 29 -12.35 4.37 0.58
N LEU A 30 -11.54 4.17 -0.46
CA LEU A 30 -10.83 2.91 -0.70
C LEU A 30 -9.81 2.60 0.39
N VAL A 31 -9.22 3.62 1.02
CA VAL A 31 -8.30 3.43 2.15
C VAL A 31 -8.99 2.76 3.34
N TYR A 32 -10.27 3.07 3.59
CA TYR A 32 -11.02 2.43 4.68
C TYR A 32 -11.30 0.94 4.43
N LEU A 33 -11.31 0.50 3.18
CA LEU A 33 -11.56 -0.89 2.82
C LEU A 33 -10.56 -1.85 3.50
N LYS A 34 -9.28 -1.49 3.61
CA LYS A 34 -8.27 -2.33 4.28
C LYS A 34 -8.56 -2.55 5.77
N TYR A 35 -9.17 -1.56 6.45
CA TYR A 35 -9.56 -1.70 7.86
C TYR A 35 -10.76 -2.64 8.02
N VAL A 36 -11.73 -2.55 7.11
CA VAL A 36 -12.86 -3.49 7.06
C VAL A 36 -12.35 -4.92 6.80
N ILE A 37 -11.45 -5.08 5.85
CA ILE A 37 -10.82 -6.38 5.56
C ILE A 37 -10.04 -6.90 6.77
N LEU A 38 -9.29 -6.05 7.48
CA LEU A 38 -8.58 -6.43 8.69
C LEU A 38 -9.54 -6.98 9.75
N VAL A 39 -10.62 -6.27 10.04
CA VAL A 39 -11.58 -6.69 11.06
C VAL A 39 -12.33 -7.95 10.64
N VAL A 40 -12.87 -8.00 9.43
CA VAL A 40 -13.72 -9.11 8.96
C VAL A 40 -12.90 -10.36 8.67
N PHE A 41 -11.87 -10.26 7.81
CA PHE A 41 -11.15 -11.44 7.30
C PHE A 41 -10.00 -11.91 8.18
N VAL A 42 -9.46 -11.05 9.03
CA VAL A 42 -8.31 -11.40 9.88
C VAL A 42 -8.71 -11.63 11.33
N ILE A 43 -9.74 -10.92 11.82
CA ILE A 43 -10.18 -11.04 13.21
C ILE A 43 -11.46 -11.88 13.31
N LEU A 44 -12.56 -11.46 12.69
CA LEU A 44 -13.88 -12.07 12.88
C LEU A 44 -13.95 -13.49 12.27
N LEU A 45 -13.63 -13.64 11.00
CA LEU A 45 -13.73 -14.95 10.34
C LEU A 45 -12.88 -16.04 11.01
N PRO A 46 -11.59 -15.84 11.31
CA PRO A 46 -10.81 -16.85 12.02
C PRO A 46 -11.27 -17.10 13.47
N ALA A 47 -11.93 -16.11 14.10
CA ALA A 47 -12.46 -16.29 15.47
C ALA A 47 -13.72 -17.16 15.50
N PHE A 48 -14.58 -17.06 14.48
CA PHE A 48 -15.85 -17.80 14.43
C PHE A 48 -15.79 -19.08 13.61
N VAL A 49 -14.89 -19.15 12.62
CA VAL A 49 -14.73 -20.33 11.75
C VAL A 49 -13.41 -21.01 12.05
N THR A 50 -13.49 -22.04 12.84
CA THR A 50 -12.34 -22.87 13.22
C THR A 50 -12.32 -24.16 12.41
N ASN A 51 -11.12 -24.67 12.11
CA ASN A 51 -10.90 -25.98 11.47
C ASN A 51 -11.20 -27.11 12.46
N SER A 52 -11.20 -28.34 11.94
CA SER A 52 -11.31 -29.58 12.74
C SER A 52 -10.28 -29.71 13.87
N LEU A 53 -9.18 -28.95 13.79
CA LEU A 53 -8.13 -28.88 14.79
C LEU A 53 -8.33 -27.72 15.79
N GLY A 54 -9.45 -26.96 15.73
CA GLY A 54 -9.73 -25.83 16.60
C GLY A 54 -8.95 -24.55 16.27
N MET A 55 -8.20 -24.51 15.16
CA MET A 55 -7.46 -23.33 14.72
C MET A 55 -8.27 -22.53 13.69
N GLY A 56 -8.20 -21.20 13.74
CA GLY A 56 -8.83 -20.32 12.78
C GLY A 56 -8.17 -20.41 11.40
N ASP A 57 -8.96 -20.52 10.35
CA ASP A 57 -8.46 -20.53 8.96
C ASP A 57 -7.99 -19.12 8.55
N PRO A 58 -6.82 -18.97 7.92
CA PRO A 58 -6.33 -17.69 7.43
C PRO A 58 -7.01 -17.29 6.11
N PHE A 59 -8.29 -16.95 6.17
CA PHE A 59 -9.14 -16.67 4.99
C PHE A 59 -8.54 -15.63 4.04
N PHE A 60 -7.98 -14.55 4.56
CA PHE A 60 -7.37 -13.53 3.73
C PHE A 60 -6.20 -14.08 2.90
N CYS A 61 -5.28 -14.80 3.54
CA CYS A 61 -4.12 -15.39 2.87
C CYS A 61 -4.52 -16.50 1.89
N LYS A 62 -5.56 -17.27 2.26
CA LYS A 62 -6.03 -18.41 1.46
C LYS A 62 -6.74 -17.97 0.17
N TYR A 63 -7.50 -16.86 0.18
CA TYR A 63 -8.36 -16.47 -0.94
C TYR A 63 -7.97 -15.16 -1.63
N ILE A 64 -7.50 -14.16 -0.89
CA ILE A 64 -7.35 -12.79 -1.42
C ILE A 64 -5.88 -12.43 -1.67
N CYS A 65 -4.96 -12.87 -0.80
CA CYS A 65 -3.57 -12.44 -0.87
C CYS A 65 -2.84 -13.04 -2.09
N PRO A 66 -2.34 -12.22 -3.03
CA PRO A 66 -1.61 -12.71 -4.20
C PRO A 66 -0.17 -13.13 -3.88
N GLN A 67 0.37 -12.73 -2.71
CA GLN A 67 1.76 -12.98 -2.33
C GLN A 67 2.08 -14.47 -2.24
N GLY A 68 1.15 -15.27 -1.70
CA GLY A 68 1.32 -16.72 -1.60
C GLY A 68 1.42 -17.43 -2.96
N VAL A 69 0.86 -16.84 -4.02
CA VAL A 69 1.03 -17.35 -5.39
C VAL A 69 2.39 -16.93 -5.94
N LEU A 70 2.75 -15.66 -5.76
CA LEU A 70 3.98 -15.10 -6.32
C LEU A 70 5.23 -15.73 -5.71
N GLU A 71 5.30 -15.84 -4.40
CA GLU A 71 6.49 -16.32 -3.67
C GLU A 71 6.46 -17.82 -3.36
N GLY A 72 5.28 -18.43 -3.30
CA GLY A 72 5.12 -19.84 -2.96
C GLY A 72 4.74 -20.68 -4.17
N ALA A 73 3.53 -20.54 -4.68
CA ALA A 73 2.97 -21.46 -5.66
C ALA A 73 3.71 -21.46 -7.01
N ILE A 74 4.18 -20.30 -7.49
CA ILE A 74 4.91 -20.21 -8.76
C ILE A 74 6.28 -20.89 -8.66
N PRO A 75 7.18 -20.52 -7.73
CA PRO A 75 8.49 -21.17 -7.63
C PRO A 75 8.37 -22.67 -7.36
N LEU A 76 7.43 -23.08 -6.50
CA LEU A 76 7.24 -24.48 -6.13
C LEU A 76 6.69 -25.32 -7.31
N SER A 77 5.79 -24.77 -8.11
CA SER A 77 5.27 -25.43 -9.31
C SER A 77 6.30 -25.55 -10.43
N LEU A 78 7.25 -24.63 -10.49
CA LEU A 78 8.37 -24.70 -11.44
C LEU A 78 9.39 -25.76 -11.01
N ALA A 79 9.62 -25.89 -9.70
CA ALA A 79 10.59 -26.84 -9.17
C ALA A 79 10.07 -28.29 -9.13
N ASN A 80 8.75 -28.51 -9.04
CA ASN A 80 8.17 -29.86 -8.82
C ASN A 80 6.95 -30.11 -9.71
N SER A 81 7.08 -31.12 -10.60
CA SER A 81 6.01 -31.51 -11.52
C SER A 81 4.78 -32.11 -10.83
N GLY A 82 4.97 -32.82 -9.71
CA GLY A 82 3.88 -33.37 -8.92
C GLY A 82 2.97 -32.32 -8.33
N ILE A 83 3.54 -31.23 -7.84
CA ILE A 83 2.78 -30.08 -7.33
C ILE A 83 2.02 -29.39 -8.46
N ARG A 84 2.62 -29.26 -9.64
CA ARG A 84 1.97 -28.68 -10.82
C ARG A 84 0.71 -29.47 -11.21
N ALA A 85 0.75 -30.79 -11.14
CA ALA A 85 -0.41 -31.66 -11.42
C ALA A 85 -1.52 -31.52 -10.34
N ALA A 86 -1.16 -31.19 -9.11
CA ALA A 86 -2.09 -30.98 -7.99
C ALA A 86 -2.69 -29.56 -7.91
N LEU A 87 -2.25 -28.63 -8.77
CA LEU A 87 -2.77 -27.26 -8.82
C LEU A 87 -4.23 -27.27 -9.31
N GLY A 88 -5.16 -27.04 -8.39
CA GLY A 88 -6.60 -27.03 -8.67
C GLY A 88 -7.16 -25.63 -8.99
N HIS A 89 -8.48 -25.54 -9.05
CA HIS A 89 -9.24 -24.32 -9.34
C HIS A 89 -8.86 -23.11 -8.46
N LEU A 90 -8.48 -23.34 -7.21
CA LEU A 90 -8.06 -22.28 -6.29
C LEU A 90 -6.78 -21.56 -6.78
N PHE A 91 -5.86 -22.30 -7.40
CA PHE A 91 -4.66 -21.69 -7.98
C PHE A 91 -5.02 -20.78 -9.15
N THR A 92 -5.86 -21.22 -10.06
CA THR A 92 -6.32 -20.41 -11.20
C THR A 92 -7.01 -19.14 -10.74
N PHE A 93 -7.89 -19.23 -9.73
CA PHE A 93 -8.55 -18.07 -9.14
C PHE A 93 -7.55 -17.07 -8.56
N LYS A 94 -6.61 -17.52 -7.74
CA LYS A 94 -5.58 -16.67 -7.13
C LYS A 94 -4.60 -16.09 -8.16
N PHE A 95 -4.29 -16.84 -9.21
CA PHE A 95 -3.47 -16.36 -10.31
C PHE A 95 -4.16 -15.21 -11.08
N THR A 96 -5.46 -15.31 -11.28
CA THR A 96 -6.26 -14.22 -11.86
C THR A 96 -6.22 -12.96 -10.99
N ILE A 97 -6.35 -13.11 -9.66
CA ILE A 97 -6.20 -12.01 -8.71
C ILE A 97 -4.79 -11.39 -8.79
N LEU A 98 -3.75 -12.23 -8.84
CA LEU A 98 -2.37 -11.77 -9.00
C LEU A 98 -2.21 -10.96 -10.29
N ALA A 99 -2.69 -11.47 -11.43
CA ALA A 99 -2.62 -10.79 -12.72
C ALA A 99 -3.34 -9.43 -12.68
N LEU A 100 -4.52 -9.37 -12.08
CA LEU A 100 -5.28 -8.13 -11.87
C LEU A 100 -4.46 -7.11 -11.07
N PHE A 101 -3.83 -7.52 -9.95
CA PHE A 101 -3.01 -6.62 -9.15
C PHE A 101 -1.71 -6.21 -9.82
N ILE A 102 -1.13 -7.03 -10.69
CA ILE A 102 0.01 -6.61 -11.51
C ILE A 102 -0.42 -5.47 -12.45
N ILE A 103 -1.55 -5.62 -13.15
CA ILE A 103 -2.09 -4.58 -14.04
C ILE A 103 -2.41 -3.30 -13.25
N LEU A 104 -3.07 -3.42 -12.10
CA LEU A 104 -3.34 -2.27 -11.23
C LEU A 104 -2.05 -1.60 -10.72
N SER A 105 -0.99 -2.36 -10.46
CA SER A 105 0.31 -1.84 -10.03
C SER A 105 1.05 -1.08 -11.12
N ILE A 106 0.72 -1.32 -12.39
CA ILE A 106 1.21 -0.50 -13.49
C ILE A 106 0.57 0.89 -13.44
N LEU A 107 -0.74 0.96 -13.20
CA LEU A 107 -1.51 2.21 -13.21
C LEU A 107 -1.33 3.02 -11.92
N PHE A 108 -1.37 2.35 -10.76
CA PHE A 108 -1.36 2.97 -9.44
C PHE A 108 -0.14 2.56 -8.62
N TYR A 109 0.30 3.44 -7.74
CA TYR A 109 1.38 3.13 -6.82
C TYR A 109 0.89 2.21 -5.69
N ARG A 110 1.41 0.98 -5.63
CA ARG A 110 1.12 -0.03 -4.59
C ARG A 110 -0.36 -0.20 -4.24
N PRO A 111 -1.27 -0.45 -5.19
CA PRO A 111 -2.71 -0.47 -4.96
C PRO A 111 -3.14 -1.51 -3.93
N PHE A 112 -2.54 -2.71 -3.94
CA PHE A 112 -2.82 -3.75 -2.98
C PHE A 112 -2.51 -3.31 -1.54
N CYS A 113 -1.31 -2.79 -1.29
CA CYS A 113 -0.89 -2.36 0.05
C CYS A 113 -1.68 -1.14 0.54
N LYS A 114 -2.09 -0.25 -0.38
CA LYS A 114 -2.81 0.99 -0.06
C LYS A 114 -4.26 0.73 0.32
N TRP A 115 -4.95 -0.21 -0.38
CA TRP A 115 -6.41 -0.33 -0.28
C TRP A 115 -6.90 -1.64 0.33
N ILE A 116 -6.15 -2.74 0.23
CA ILE A 116 -6.66 -4.08 0.54
C ILE A 116 -5.85 -4.79 1.62
N CYS A 117 -4.54 -4.55 1.70
CA CYS A 117 -3.67 -5.30 2.59
C CYS A 117 -3.95 -4.99 4.07
N PRO A 118 -4.36 -5.97 4.89
CA PRO A 118 -4.58 -5.75 6.32
C PRO A 118 -3.31 -5.38 7.08
N LEU A 119 -2.16 -5.87 6.63
CA LEU A 119 -0.87 -5.47 7.20
C LEU A 119 -0.61 -3.97 6.98
N GLY A 120 -1.01 -3.42 5.83
CA GLY A 120 -0.98 -1.99 5.57
C GLY A 120 -1.89 -1.19 6.51
N ALA A 121 -3.03 -1.76 6.94
CA ALA A 121 -3.89 -1.15 7.95
C ALA A 121 -3.21 -1.12 9.33
N ILE A 122 -2.57 -2.22 9.74
CA ILE A 122 -1.83 -2.30 10.99
C ILE A 122 -0.71 -1.25 11.01
N TYR A 123 0.11 -1.19 9.97
CA TYR A 123 1.19 -0.19 9.89
C TYR A 123 0.68 1.25 9.93
N SER A 124 -0.46 1.54 9.32
CA SER A 124 -1.03 2.89 9.35
C SER A 124 -1.53 3.28 10.74
N LEU A 125 -2.03 2.33 11.53
CA LEU A 125 -2.39 2.57 12.94
C LEU A 125 -1.14 2.90 13.79
N PHE A 126 -0.08 2.10 13.65
CA PHE A 126 1.18 2.36 14.35
C PHE A 126 1.90 3.63 13.88
N ASN A 127 1.60 4.10 12.67
CA ASN A 127 2.20 5.30 12.13
C ASN A 127 1.86 6.57 12.95
N LYS A 128 0.71 6.59 13.64
CA LYS A 128 0.31 7.68 14.54
C LYS A 128 1.23 7.82 15.76
N VAL A 129 1.74 6.70 16.28
CA VAL A 129 2.61 6.65 17.48
C VAL A 129 4.09 6.53 17.11
N SER A 130 4.46 6.70 15.86
CA SER A 130 5.84 6.57 15.41
C SER A 130 6.75 7.66 15.98
N PHE A 131 7.96 7.24 16.35
CA PHE A 131 9.03 8.09 16.85
C PHE A 131 9.58 9.06 15.79
N LEU A 132 9.61 8.63 14.52
CA LEU A 132 10.02 9.47 13.40
C LEU A 132 8.79 10.20 12.86
N LYS A 133 8.82 11.53 12.83
CA LYS A 133 7.74 12.40 12.34
C LYS A 133 8.24 13.33 11.24
N ILE A 134 7.35 13.74 10.34
CA ILE A 134 7.61 14.83 9.40
C ILE A 134 7.09 16.11 10.02
N GLN A 135 7.92 17.13 10.02
CA GLN A 135 7.56 18.47 10.48
C GLN A 135 7.67 19.43 9.30
N VAL A 136 6.68 20.32 9.20
CA VAL A 136 6.62 21.40 8.21
C VAL A 136 6.80 22.72 8.94
N ASP A 137 7.80 23.48 8.54
CA ASP A 137 8.04 24.84 9.01
C ASP A 137 7.16 25.80 8.18
N HIS A 138 6.09 26.28 8.79
CA HIS A 138 5.12 27.16 8.14
C HIS A 138 5.69 28.55 7.83
N GLU A 139 6.74 29.01 8.53
CA GLU A 139 7.38 30.29 8.24
C GLU A 139 8.20 30.25 6.94
N LYS A 140 8.81 29.10 6.64
CA LYS A 140 9.55 28.85 5.39
C LYS A 140 8.68 28.34 4.25
N CYS A 141 7.46 27.90 4.56
CA CYS A 141 6.56 27.29 3.57
C CYS A 141 5.88 28.36 2.70
N VAL A 142 6.20 28.39 1.42
CA VAL A 142 5.59 29.31 0.43
C VAL A 142 4.27 28.79 -0.16
N GLY A 143 3.69 27.72 0.35
CA GLY A 143 2.39 27.20 -0.10
C GLY A 143 2.35 26.62 -1.52
N CYS A 144 3.48 26.33 -2.15
CA CYS A 144 3.54 25.90 -3.56
C CYS A 144 2.99 24.49 -3.85
N GLN A 145 2.68 23.70 -2.82
CA GLN A 145 2.12 22.34 -2.86
C GLN A 145 2.91 21.31 -3.71
N LYS A 146 4.18 21.59 -4.04
CA LYS A 146 5.02 20.62 -4.76
C LYS A 146 5.19 19.31 -3.99
N CYS A 147 5.31 19.40 -2.65
CA CYS A 147 5.42 18.25 -1.76
C CYS A 147 4.22 17.30 -1.85
N SER A 148 3.00 17.81 -1.92
CA SER A 148 1.78 17.01 -2.07
C SER A 148 1.67 16.38 -3.46
N ARG A 149 2.09 17.09 -4.51
CA ARG A 149 2.07 16.58 -5.89
C ARG A 149 3.07 15.44 -6.14
N VAL A 150 4.21 15.41 -5.45
CA VAL A 150 5.18 14.33 -5.57
C VAL A 150 4.91 13.17 -4.63
N CYS A 151 3.94 13.32 -3.71
CA CYS A 151 3.61 12.31 -2.74
C CYS A 151 3.04 11.06 -3.44
N LYS A 152 3.75 9.93 -3.28
CA LYS A 152 3.33 8.65 -3.88
C LYS A 152 2.08 8.06 -3.21
N MET A 153 1.77 8.53 -2.00
CA MET A 153 0.62 8.07 -1.21
C MET A 153 -0.57 9.04 -1.26
N ASP A 154 -0.46 10.10 -2.09
CA ASP A 154 -1.49 11.14 -2.24
C ASP A 154 -1.86 11.83 -0.92
N VAL A 155 -0.86 12.01 -0.02
CA VAL A 155 -1.04 12.71 1.25
C VAL A 155 -0.79 14.20 1.08
N ASN A 156 -1.70 15.04 1.62
CA ASN A 156 -1.43 16.47 1.72
C ASN A 156 -0.44 16.73 2.87
N VAL A 157 0.84 16.88 2.50
CA VAL A 157 1.94 16.99 3.46
C VAL A 157 1.89 18.29 4.25
N VAL A 158 1.33 19.36 3.68
CA VAL A 158 1.27 20.68 4.33
C VAL A 158 0.26 20.66 5.48
N ASP A 159 -0.94 20.13 5.23
CA ASP A 159 -2.03 20.12 6.22
C ASP A 159 -1.92 18.92 7.19
N THR A 160 -1.48 17.77 6.68
CA THR A 160 -1.41 16.53 7.47
C THR A 160 -0.07 15.81 7.29
N PRO A 161 1.05 16.37 7.80
CA PRO A 161 2.39 15.82 7.54
C PRO A 161 2.57 14.39 8.09
N ASN A 162 1.88 14.05 9.19
CA ASN A 162 1.94 12.71 9.82
C ASN A 162 0.67 11.90 9.56
N HIS A 163 0.12 11.99 8.35
CA HIS A 163 -1.03 11.18 7.96
C HIS A 163 -0.74 9.68 8.15
N PRO A 164 -1.71 8.86 8.59
CA PRO A 164 -1.52 7.41 8.77
C PRO A 164 -0.96 6.68 7.55
N GLU A 165 -1.31 7.14 6.35
CA GLU A 165 -0.83 6.55 5.09
C GLU A 165 0.58 7.01 4.67
N CYS A 166 1.20 7.95 5.40
CA CYS A 166 2.54 8.44 5.07
C CYS A 166 3.60 7.37 5.31
N ILE A 167 4.29 6.94 4.27
CA ILE A 167 5.39 5.96 4.34
C ILE A 167 6.76 6.59 4.66
N ARG A 168 6.80 7.88 4.93
CA ARG A 168 8.02 8.64 5.27
C ARG A 168 9.19 8.44 4.30
N CYS A 169 8.90 8.37 3.01
CA CYS A 169 9.91 8.15 1.97
C CYS A 169 10.85 9.35 1.71
N GLY A 170 10.53 10.55 2.25
CA GLY A 170 11.36 11.76 2.10
C GLY A 170 11.27 12.47 0.75
N GLU A 171 10.45 12.00 -0.20
CA GLU A 171 10.32 12.64 -1.52
C GLU A 171 9.77 14.07 -1.43
N CYS A 172 8.88 14.35 -0.46
CA CYS A 172 8.38 15.70 -0.18
C CYS A 172 9.47 16.66 0.26
N MET A 173 10.46 16.20 1.03
CA MET A 173 11.60 17.00 1.48
C MET A 173 12.49 17.36 0.28
N LYS A 174 12.83 16.36 -0.57
CA LYS A 174 13.64 16.59 -1.78
C LYS A 174 12.98 17.55 -2.78
N ALA A 175 11.65 17.61 -2.80
CA ALA A 175 10.89 18.43 -3.71
C ALA A 175 10.64 19.86 -3.18
N CYS A 176 10.92 20.10 -1.90
CA CYS A 176 10.69 21.40 -1.26
C CYS A 176 11.76 22.41 -1.68
N PRO A 177 11.41 23.54 -2.34
CA PRO A 177 12.39 24.50 -2.79
C PRO A 177 12.95 25.39 -1.64
N THR A 178 12.26 25.41 -0.49
CA THR A 178 12.61 26.25 0.65
C THR A 178 13.09 25.46 1.86
N ASP A 179 13.31 24.14 1.70
CA ASP A 179 13.70 23.21 2.76
C ASP A 179 12.82 23.32 4.03
N ALA A 180 11.54 23.65 3.83
CA ALA A 180 10.57 23.82 4.91
C ALA A 180 10.12 22.47 5.55
N ILE A 181 10.55 21.33 5.03
CA ILE A 181 10.13 20.00 5.49
C ILE A 181 11.34 19.25 6.03
N CYS A 182 11.26 18.80 7.28
CA CYS A 182 12.33 18.04 7.92
C CYS A 182 11.79 16.83 8.68
N TYR A 183 12.69 15.90 9.02
CA TYR A 183 12.40 14.83 9.99
C TYR A 183 12.59 15.35 11.41
N HIS A 184 11.64 15.01 12.26
CA HIS A 184 11.72 15.23 13.71
C HIS A 184 11.72 13.88 14.43
N TYR A 185 12.65 13.72 15.36
CA TYR A 185 12.75 12.54 16.22
C TYR A 185 12.16 12.85 17.60
N GLY A 186 11.24 12.04 18.06
CA GLY A 186 10.65 12.15 19.38
C GLY A 186 9.11 12.09 19.39
N PHE A 187 8.55 11.91 20.59
CA PHE A 187 7.10 11.84 20.79
C PHE A 187 6.44 13.22 20.96
N SER A 188 7.26 14.27 21.18
CA SER A 188 6.75 15.63 21.37
C SER A 188 6.43 16.29 20.03
N ASN A 189 5.22 16.83 19.91
CA ASN A 189 4.87 17.79 18.88
C ASN A 189 5.32 19.17 19.38
N LYS A 190 6.53 19.64 19.00
CA LYS A 190 6.77 21.08 19.07
C LYS A 190 5.89 21.72 18.00
N LYS A 191 4.93 22.57 18.47
CA LYS A 191 4.19 23.49 17.63
C LYS A 191 5.13 24.49 16.99
#